data_75d16883e5917e38e9a004fe08ec274c
#
_entry.id   75d16883e5917e38e9a004fe08ec274c
#
_cell.length_a   1.000
_cell.length_b   1.000
_cell.length_c   1.000
_cell.angle_alpha   90.00
_cell.angle_beta   90.00
_cell.angle_gamma   90.00
#
_symmetry.space_group_name_H-M   'P 1'
#
loop_
_entity.id
_entity.type
_entity.pdbx_description
1 polymer ?
#
loop_
_entity_poly.entity_id
_entity_poly.type
_entity_poly.pdbx_seq_one_letter_code
_entity_poly.pdbx_strand_id
1 'polypeptide(L)'
;MFKRYGHDIRIALESILANKLKSILTALGIIFGVAAVISMLAIGKGAQQEILDQIKMVGVNNILISPIVQEKDASQEEGEKQLNKFSRGLTLLDVEAIRSTIPAVKRISPEISFNSTIVLSGMRYTAKLVGVSNDYFDLYNLPLSQGVFFNDYQEEHGIQVCIIGANIRAKFFSQVDPIGQYLKFDNVWLKVIGVLEKTNVSLTGFEEQGVNVYNDNVYIPIKTMLMRYQNRALVNTKLASEATSIQVFGGGGMHGRVVVSSSSASTSNAETNYNQLDKIVVQVSETEQLTPTTEVLSRMMLRRHSGV
;
A
#
# COMPACT_ATOMS: atom_id res chain seq x y z
N MET A 1 56.27 14.41 42.40
CA MET A 1 54.90 13.87 42.64
C MET A 1 54.70 12.47 42.12
N PHE A 2 55.18 12.08 40.94
CA PHE A 2 54.95 10.77 40.32
C PHE A 2 55.47 9.53 41.09
N LYS A 3 56.55 9.66 41.88
CA LYS A 3 57.12 8.50 42.64
C LYS A 3 56.23 8.00 43.79
N ARG A 4 55.37 8.82 44.39
CA ARG A 4 54.44 8.39 45.44
C ARG A 4 53.30 7.56 44.88
N TYR A 5 52.74 7.93 43.76
CA TYR A 5 51.62 7.17 43.12
C TYR A 5 52.07 5.77 42.63
N GLY A 6 53.35 5.62 42.25
CA GLY A 6 53.86 4.32 41.84
C GLY A 6 53.91 3.27 42.95
N HIS A 7 54.17 3.70 44.21
CA HIS A 7 54.15 2.82 45.36
C HIS A 7 52.72 2.39 45.74
N ASP A 8 51.79 3.31 45.71
CA ASP A 8 50.39 3.04 46.05
C ASP A 8 49.72 2.15 45.02
N ILE A 9 50.06 2.31 43.73
CA ILE A 9 49.60 1.41 42.64
C ILE A 9 50.14 -0.01 42.83
N ARG A 10 51.40 -0.16 43.25
CA ARG A 10 52.00 -1.46 43.48
C ARG A 10 51.36 -2.20 44.66
N ILE A 11 51.09 -1.52 45.77
CA ILE A 11 50.36 -2.08 46.93
C ILE A 11 48.94 -2.49 46.53
N ALA A 12 48.25 -1.66 45.72
CA ALA A 12 46.94 -1.98 45.24
C ALA A 12 46.92 -3.24 44.34
N LEU A 13 47.92 -3.39 43.45
CA LEU A 13 48.07 -4.59 42.62
C LEU A 13 48.36 -5.84 43.47
N GLU A 14 49.23 -5.76 44.44
CA GLU A 14 49.54 -6.86 45.36
C GLU A 14 48.31 -7.29 46.18
N SER A 15 47.49 -6.34 46.62
CA SER A 15 46.22 -6.58 47.33
C SER A 15 45.20 -7.32 46.46
N ILE A 16 45.10 -6.94 45.17
CA ILE A 16 44.21 -7.59 44.18
C ILE A 16 44.67 -9.02 43.93
N LEU A 17 45.98 -9.24 43.78
CA LEU A 17 46.57 -10.56 43.54
C LEU A 17 46.51 -11.48 44.78
N ALA A 18 46.49 -10.93 46.00
CA ALA A 18 46.34 -11.71 47.22
C ALA A 18 44.97 -12.35 47.39
N ASN A 19 43.91 -11.70 46.87
CA ASN A 19 42.52 -12.19 46.93
C ASN A 19 41.90 -12.37 45.52
N LYS A 20 42.52 -13.15 44.68
CA LYS A 20 42.16 -13.29 43.25
C LYS A 20 40.68 -13.61 43.02
N LEU A 21 40.12 -14.54 43.78
CA LEU A 21 38.71 -14.94 43.62
C LEU A 21 37.72 -13.82 43.87
N LYS A 22 37.94 -13.05 44.95
CA LYS A 22 37.07 -11.90 45.30
C LYS A 22 37.20 -10.77 44.27
N SER A 23 38.41 -10.48 43.81
CA SER A 23 38.68 -9.46 42.81
C SER A 23 38.10 -9.80 41.46
N ILE A 24 38.18 -11.07 41.03
CA ILE A 24 37.55 -11.54 39.79
C ILE A 24 36.02 -11.44 39.90
N LEU A 25 35.43 -11.83 41.04
CA LEU A 25 33.99 -11.80 41.21
C LEU A 25 33.43 -10.37 41.14
N THR A 26 34.10 -9.39 41.77
CA THR A 26 33.73 -7.99 41.72
C THR A 26 33.93 -7.38 40.34
N ALA A 27 35.05 -7.71 39.67
CA ALA A 27 35.29 -7.26 38.30
C ALA A 27 34.25 -7.84 37.32
N LEU A 28 33.89 -9.10 37.48
CA LEU A 28 32.86 -9.77 36.65
C LEU A 28 31.51 -9.12 36.84
N GLY A 29 31.11 -8.74 38.06
CA GLY A 29 29.89 -8.02 38.33
C GLY A 29 29.81 -6.67 37.61
N ILE A 30 30.92 -5.91 37.63
CA ILE A 30 30.99 -4.62 36.93
C ILE A 30 30.94 -4.82 35.41
N ILE A 31 31.70 -5.80 34.89
CA ILE A 31 31.72 -6.09 33.45
C ILE A 31 30.31 -6.46 32.95
N PHE A 32 29.64 -7.39 33.65
CA PHE A 32 28.27 -7.76 33.26
C PHE A 32 27.30 -6.61 33.38
N GLY A 33 27.39 -5.78 34.42
CA GLY A 33 26.55 -4.61 34.60
C GLY A 33 26.69 -3.60 33.44
N VAL A 34 27.95 -3.29 33.09
CA VAL A 34 28.22 -2.36 31.97
C VAL A 34 27.84 -2.98 30.61
N ALA A 35 28.17 -4.27 30.41
CA ALA A 35 27.81 -4.97 29.18
C ALA A 35 26.32 -5.05 28.98
N ALA A 36 25.53 -5.27 30.03
CA ALA A 36 24.06 -5.26 29.95
C ALA A 36 23.50 -3.90 29.51
N VAL A 37 24.02 -2.81 30.08
CA VAL A 37 23.58 -1.45 29.69
C VAL A 37 23.96 -1.10 28.26
N ILE A 38 25.18 -1.45 27.84
CA ILE A 38 25.63 -1.23 26.45
C ILE A 38 24.77 -2.03 25.47
N SER A 39 24.49 -3.31 25.78
CA SER A 39 23.66 -4.16 24.96
C SER A 39 22.24 -3.62 24.84
N MET A 40 21.64 -3.15 25.93
CA MET A 40 20.30 -2.56 25.93
C MET A 40 20.26 -1.29 25.07
N LEU A 41 21.27 -0.41 25.18
CA LEU A 41 21.36 0.79 24.38
C LEU A 41 21.60 0.48 22.89
N ALA A 42 22.39 -0.54 22.59
CA ALA A 42 22.66 -0.95 21.22
C ALA A 42 21.39 -1.51 20.55
N ILE A 43 20.65 -2.39 21.25
CA ILE A 43 19.37 -2.93 20.78
C ILE A 43 18.34 -1.79 20.59
N GLY A 44 18.24 -0.86 21.56
CA GLY A 44 17.34 0.27 21.47
C GLY A 44 17.63 1.18 20.28
N LYS A 45 18.90 1.51 20.03
CA LYS A 45 19.31 2.29 18.86
C LYS A 45 19.09 1.54 17.55
N GLY A 46 19.36 0.24 17.53
CA GLY A 46 19.10 -0.60 16.36
C GLY A 46 17.63 -0.64 16.00
N ALA A 47 16.75 -0.86 16.97
CA ALA A 47 15.31 -0.84 16.77
C ALA A 47 14.79 0.54 16.30
N GLN A 48 15.30 1.62 16.90
CA GLN A 48 14.96 2.98 16.47
C GLN A 48 15.37 3.24 15.02
N GLN A 49 16.57 2.82 14.63
CA GLN A 49 17.05 2.99 13.26
C GLN A 49 16.21 2.18 12.28
N GLU A 50 15.88 0.93 12.63
CA GLU A 50 15.01 0.07 11.83
C GLU A 50 13.64 0.72 11.57
N ILE A 51 13.00 1.26 12.63
CA ILE A 51 11.72 1.96 12.51
C ILE A 51 11.85 3.21 11.63
N LEU A 52 12.93 4.00 11.80
CA LEU A 52 13.16 5.19 10.98
C LEU A 52 13.38 4.84 9.51
N ASP A 53 14.07 3.74 9.22
CA ASP A 53 14.29 3.30 7.85
C ASP A 53 13.00 2.75 7.21
N GLN A 54 12.15 2.06 7.98
CA GLN A 54 10.80 1.67 7.55
C GLN A 54 9.92 2.89 7.23
N ILE A 55 9.94 3.92 8.09
CA ILE A 55 9.18 5.16 7.86
C ILE A 55 9.69 5.89 6.60
N LYS A 56 11.00 5.95 6.39
CA LYS A 56 11.59 6.58 5.18
C LYS A 56 11.16 5.88 3.89
N MET A 57 10.96 4.56 3.91
CA MET A 57 10.52 3.80 2.74
C MET A 57 9.05 4.05 2.40
N VAL A 58 8.21 4.32 3.39
CA VAL A 58 6.80 4.71 3.15
C VAL A 58 6.69 6.14 2.58
N GLY A 59 7.78 6.92 2.67
CA GLY A 59 7.83 8.32 2.24
C GLY A 59 7.39 9.27 3.37
N VAL A 60 8.34 10.00 3.93
CA VAL A 60 8.14 10.85 5.12
C VAL A 60 7.14 11.98 4.88
N ASN A 61 6.98 12.40 3.62
CA ASN A 61 6.16 13.54 3.23
C ASN A 61 4.94 13.14 2.38
N ASN A 62 4.45 11.91 2.54
CA ASN A 62 3.32 11.41 1.76
C ASN A 62 2.01 11.58 2.54
N ILE A 63 1.00 12.13 1.86
CA ILE A 63 -0.39 12.19 2.30
C ILE A 63 -1.16 11.13 1.53
N LEU A 64 -1.84 10.25 2.25
CA LEU A 64 -2.68 9.22 1.68
C LEU A 64 -4.14 9.66 1.73
N ILE A 65 -4.79 9.69 0.57
CA ILE A 65 -6.22 9.97 0.45
C ILE A 65 -6.90 8.67 0.07
N SER A 66 -7.74 8.16 0.95
CA SER A 66 -8.56 6.96 0.71
C SER A 66 -10.05 7.29 0.90
N PRO A 67 -10.95 6.65 0.15
CA PRO A 67 -12.38 6.81 0.37
C PRO A 67 -12.77 6.20 1.72
N ILE A 68 -13.68 6.86 2.42
CA ILE A 68 -14.28 6.31 3.63
C ILE A 68 -15.37 5.33 3.18
N VAL A 69 -15.14 4.04 3.37
CA VAL A 69 -16.18 3.02 3.21
C VAL A 69 -16.99 3.02 4.50
N GLN A 70 -18.22 3.53 4.47
CA GLN A 70 -19.13 3.34 5.60
C GLN A 70 -19.55 1.88 5.61
N GLU A 71 -19.00 1.08 6.52
CA GLU A 71 -19.56 -0.22 6.86
C GLU A 71 -20.99 0.02 7.35
N LYS A 72 -21.95 -0.58 6.65
CA LYS A 72 -23.31 -0.63 7.15
C LYS A 72 -23.34 -1.60 8.32
N ASP A 73 -23.22 -1.07 9.54
CA ASP A 73 -23.58 -1.82 10.73
C ASP A 73 -25.05 -2.25 10.59
N ALA A 74 -25.25 -3.56 10.46
CA ALA A 74 -26.55 -4.20 10.28
C ALA A 74 -27.47 -4.10 11.51
N SER A 75 -27.17 -3.22 12.47
CA SER A 75 -27.83 -3.10 13.77
C SER A 75 -28.38 -1.71 14.10
N GLN A 76 -28.58 -0.80 13.13
CA GLN A 76 -29.28 0.44 13.40
C GLN A 76 -30.71 0.40 12.85
N GLU A 77 -31.61 0.45 13.82
CA GLU A 77 -33.07 0.43 13.73
C GLU A 77 -33.64 1.46 12.74
N GLU A 78 -34.79 1.07 12.17
CA GLU A 78 -35.70 1.86 11.40
C GLU A 78 -36.00 3.22 12.06
N GLY A 79 -35.39 4.31 11.60
CA GLY A 79 -35.75 5.62 12.14
C GLY A 79 -35.36 6.84 11.33
N GLU A 80 -34.23 6.83 10.65
CA GLU A 80 -33.83 7.98 9.86
C GLU A 80 -33.39 7.55 8.45
N LYS A 81 -34.20 7.84 7.46
CA LYS A 81 -33.81 7.87 6.05
C LYS A 81 -32.79 9.00 5.87
N GLN A 82 -31.56 8.80 6.30
CA GLN A 82 -30.46 9.59 5.79
C GLN A 82 -30.43 9.32 4.28
N LEU A 83 -30.79 10.33 3.52
CA LEU A 83 -30.61 10.39 2.08
C LEU A 83 -29.14 10.06 1.83
N ASN A 84 -28.84 8.81 1.46
CA ASN A 84 -27.50 8.39 1.07
C ASN A 84 -27.08 9.28 -0.10
N LYS A 85 -26.35 10.35 0.21
CA LYS A 85 -25.77 11.19 -0.81
C LYS A 85 -24.78 10.33 -1.58
N PHE A 86 -25.08 10.10 -2.83
CA PHE A 86 -24.22 9.35 -3.74
C PHE A 86 -22.91 10.11 -3.91
N SER A 87 -21.81 9.56 -3.39
CA SER A 87 -20.48 10.04 -3.70
C SER A 87 -19.96 9.29 -4.92
N ARG A 88 -19.42 10.02 -5.87
CA ARG A 88 -18.77 9.45 -7.08
C ARG A 88 -17.46 8.74 -6.73
N GLY A 89 -16.99 8.86 -5.48
CA GLY A 89 -15.71 8.35 -5.02
C GLY A 89 -14.52 9.06 -5.67
N LEU A 90 -13.31 8.62 -5.34
CA LEU A 90 -12.07 9.19 -5.89
C LEU A 90 -11.93 8.92 -7.39
N THR A 91 -11.59 9.95 -8.16
CA THR A 91 -11.47 9.92 -9.63
C THR A 91 -10.13 10.45 -10.12
N LEU A 92 -9.76 10.16 -11.39
CA LEU A 92 -8.59 10.77 -12.02
C LEU A 92 -8.70 12.30 -12.13
N LEU A 93 -9.93 12.85 -12.24
CA LEU A 93 -10.14 14.29 -12.24
C LEU A 93 -9.77 14.95 -10.90
N ASP A 94 -9.83 14.20 -9.80
CA ASP A 94 -9.38 14.70 -8.50
C ASP A 94 -7.85 14.76 -8.45
N VAL A 95 -7.16 13.80 -9.04
CA VAL A 95 -5.70 13.81 -9.17
C VAL A 95 -5.24 15.05 -9.96
N GLU A 96 -5.89 15.34 -11.08
CA GLU A 96 -5.56 16.48 -11.93
C GLU A 96 -5.90 17.82 -11.25
N ALA A 97 -7.02 17.87 -10.53
CA ALA A 97 -7.39 19.03 -9.75
C ALA A 97 -6.41 19.31 -8.59
N ILE A 98 -5.93 18.28 -7.89
CA ILE A 98 -4.90 18.42 -6.85
C ILE A 98 -3.61 18.95 -7.46
N ARG A 99 -3.15 18.34 -8.56
CA ARG A 99 -1.91 18.73 -9.25
C ARG A 99 -1.93 20.19 -9.71
N SER A 100 -3.08 20.66 -10.21
CA SER A 100 -3.21 22.03 -10.73
C SER A 100 -3.44 23.09 -9.64
N THR A 101 -4.05 22.71 -8.52
CA THR A 101 -4.51 23.68 -7.50
C THR A 101 -3.53 23.86 -6.36
N ILE A 102 -2.73 22.84 -6.02
CA ILE A 102 -1.89 22.85 -4.81
C ILE A 102 -0.40 22.88 -5.20
N PRO A 103 0.27 24.05 -5.14
CA PRO A 103 1.68 24.17 -5.53
C PRO A 103 2.66 23.41 -4.64
N ALA A 104 2.27 23.12 -3.39
CA ALA A 104 3.08 22.37 -2.43
C ALA A 104 3.24 20.89 -2.82
N VAL A 105 2.41 20.38 -3.74
CA VAL A 105 2.46 19.00 -4.21
C VAL A 105 3.62 18.83 -5.17
N LYS A 106 4.57 17.98 -4.79
CA LYS A 106 5.74 17.63 -5.60
C LYS A 106 5.44 16.50 -6.57
N ARG A 107 4.79 15.44 -6.08
CA ARG A 107 4.40 14.25 -6.85
C ARG A 107 3.03 13.77 -6.42
N ILE A 108 2.33 13.14 -7.33
CA ILE A 108 1.01 12.55 -7.05
C ILE A 108 0.84 11.29 -7.89
N SER A 109 0.40 10.21 -7.25
CA SER A 109 0.05 8.98 -7.94
C SER A 109 -1.30 8.45 -7.49
N PRO A 110 -2.22 8.22 -8.44
CA PRO A 110 -3.39 7.40 -8.20
C PRO A 110 -2.99 5.94 -8.05
N GLU A 111 -3.72 5.19 -7.26
CA GLU A 111 -3.52 3.75 -7.10
C GLU A 111 -4.86 3.02 -7.20
N ILE A 112 -4.86 1.97 -8.00
CA ILE A 112 -5.92 0.94 -8.04
C ILE A 112 -5.24 -0.39 -7.86
N SER A 113 -5.76 -1.22 -6.99
CA SER A 113 -5.21 -2.53 -6.74
C SER A 113 -6.25 -3.63 -6.92
N PHE A 114 -5.78 -4.75 -7.43
CA PHE A 114 -6.63 -5.88 -7.76
C PHE A 114 -5.84 -7.19 -7.61
N ASN A 115 -6.39 -8.14 -6.85
CA ASN A 115 -5.77 -9.44 -6.67
C ASN A 115 -6.26 -10.39 -7.74
N SER A 116 -5.35 -11.00 -8.49
CA SER A 116 -5.69 -12.03 -9.46
C SER A 116 -4.53 -13.00 -9.69
N THR A 117 -4.69 -13.89 -10.66
CA THR A 117 -3.75 -14.97 -10.91
C THR A 117 -2.93 -14.71 -12.16
N ILE A 118 -1.62 -14.74 -12.01
CA ILE A 118 -0.67 -14.82 -13.12
C ILE A 118 -0.66 -16.25 -13.62
N VAL A 119 -0.71 -16.40 -14.94
CA VAL A 119 -0.54 -17.70 -15.61
C VAL A 119 0.57 -17.59 -16.64
N LEU A 120 1.62 -18.38 -16.47
CA LEU A 120 2.73 -18.46 -17.42
C LEU A 120 3.30 -19.88 -17.43
N SER A 121 3.45 -20.47 -18.63
CA SER A 121 4.04 -21.80 -18.82
C SER A 121 3.42 -22.90 -17.93
N GLY A 122 2.10 -22.85 -17.70
CA GLY A 122 1.39 -23.82 -16.86
C GLY A 122 1.46 -23.57 -15.35
N MET A 123 2.31 -22.65 -14.91
CA MET A 123 2.37 -22.22 -13.50
C MET A 123 1.32 -21.15 -13.22
N ARG A 124 0.73 -21.23 -12.02
CA ARG A 124 -0.23 -20.23 -11.50
C ARG A 124 0.33 -19.60 -10.24
N TYR A 125 0.16 -18.31 -10.12
CA TYR A 125 0.56 -17.57 -8.93
C TYR A 125 -0.40 -16.40 -8.67
N THR A 126 -0.91 -16.31 -7.46
CA THR A 126 -1.72 -15.16 -7.06
C THR A 126 -0.81 -13.98 -6.75
N ALA A 127 -1.03 -12.89 -7.44
CA ALA A 127 -0.29 -11.65 -7.29
C ALA A 127 -1.25 -10.47 -7.26
N LYS A 128 -0.78 -9.35 -6.77
CA LYS A 128 -1.51 -8.09 -6.79
C LYS A 128 -1.13 -7.30 -8.04
N LEU A 129 -2.12 -6.95 -8.84
CA LEU A 129 -1.96 -6.01 -9.94
C LEU A 129 -2.23 -4.61 -9.42
N VAL A 130 -1.29 -3.70 -9.64
CA VAL A 130 -1.37 -2.32 -9.15
C VAL A 130 -1.29 -1.37 -10.33
N GLY A 131 -2.36 -0.62 -10.57
CA GLY A 131 -2.41 0.43 -11.57
C GLY A 131 -1.92 1.74 -10.97
N VAL A 132 -0.85 2.30 -11.53
CA VAL A 132 -0.14 3.47 -10.99
C VAL A 132 0.32 4.42 -12.09
N SER A 133 0.81 5.60 -11.71
CA SER A 133 1.60 6.49 -12.56
C SER A 133 3.11 6.31 -12.30
N ASN A 134 3.98 6.88 -13.15
CA ASN A 134 5.43 6.85 -12.94
C ASN A 134 5.86 7.47 -11.61
N ASP A 135 5.17 8.50 -11.16
CA ASP A 135 5.43 9.16 -9.87
C ASP A 135 5.40 8.17 -8.69
N TYR A 136 4.66 7.05 -8.82
CA TYR A 136 4.55 6.03 -7.79
C TYR A 136 5.90 5.41 -7.38
N PHE A 137 6.74 5.11 -8.36
CA PHE A 137 8.03 4.47 -8.09
C PHE A 137 8.99 5.41 -7.34
N ASP A 138 8.92 6.69 -7.65
CA ASP A 138 9.65 7.71 -6.91
C ASP A 138 9.07 7.99 -5.52
N LEU A 139 7.74 7.98 -5.38
CA LEU A 139 7.04 8.17 -4.11
C LEU A 139 7.44 7.13 -3.05
N TYR A 140 7.59 5.88 -3.49
CA TYR A 140 7.94 4.75 -2.64
C TYR A 140 9.40 4.32 -2.77
N ASN A 141 10.22 5.12 -3.47
CA ASN A 141 11.64 4.84 -3.70
C ASN A 141 11.90 3.40 -4.17
N LEU A 142 11.19 3.00 -5.24
CA LEU A 142 11.27 1.67 -5.84
C LEU A 142 12.17 1.70 -7.08
N PRO A 143 13.47 1.42 -6.95
CA PRO A 143 14.39 1.42 -8.09
C PRO A 143 14.16 0.23 -9.00
N LEU A 144 14.51 0.40 -10.28
CA LEU A 144 14.55 -0.71 -11.23
C LEU A 144 15.87 -1.47 -11.13
N SER A 145 15.78 -2.80 -11.14
CA SER A 145 16.92 -3.69 -11.32
C SER A 145 17.29 -3.82 -12.80
N GLN A 146 16.27 -3.83 -13.68
CA GLN A 146 16.43 -3.98 -15.13
C GLN A 146 15.28 -3.30 -15.86
N GLY A 147 15.53 -2.86 -17.11
CA GLY A 147 14.50 -2.28 -17.97
C GLY A 147 14.30 -0.79 -17.80
N VAL A 148 13.09 -0.32 -18.08
CA VAL A 148 12.70 1.10 -18.06
C VAL A 148 11.36 1.29 -17.40
N PHE A 149 11.10 2.48 -16.88
CA PHE A 149 9.78 2.90 -16.41
C PHE A 149 8.81 3.12 -17.58
N PHE A 150 7.55 3.36 -17.29
CA PHE A 150 6.57 3.71 -18.31
C PHE A 150 6.98 5.02 -19.00
N ASN A 151 6.72 5.12 -20.30
CA ASN A 151 6.81 6.40 -20.97
C ASN A 151 5.44 7.10 -21.02
N ASP A 152 5.43 8.40 -21.27
CA ASP A 152 4.20 9.22 -21.29
C ASP A 152 3.16 8.66 -22.27
N TYR A 153 3.60 8.18 -23.44
CA TYR A 153 2.72 7.57 -24.43
C TYR A 153 2.03 6.30 -23.88
N GLN A 154 2.76 5.46 -23.14
CA GLN A 154 2.21 4.24 -22.54
C GLN A 154 1.21 4.54 -21.42
N GLU A 155 1.48 5.57 -20.62
CA GLU A 155 0.56 6.03 -19.58
C GLU A 155 -0.70 6.64 -20.17
N GLU A 156 -0.56 7.52 -21.16
CA GLU A 156 -1.69 8.23 -21.77
C GLU A 156 -2.63 7.34 -22.55
N HIS A 157 -2.08 6.34 -23.27
CA HIS A 157 -2.86 5.47 -24.14
C HIS A 157 -3.24 4.13 -23.52
N GLY A 158 -2.86 3.87 -22.25
CA GLY A 158 -3.18 2.63 -21.57
C GLY A 158 -2.64 1.40 -22.28
N ILE A 159 -1.35 1.45 -22.66
CA ILE A 159 -0.67 0.35 -23.36
C ILE A 159 -0.46 -0.82 -22.39
N GLN A 160 -0.59 -2.04 -22.91
CA GLN A 160 -0.46 -3.29 -22.15
C GLN A 160 1.00 -3.62 -21.83
N VAL A 161 1.61 -2.81 -20.97
CA VAL A 161 2.96 -3.00 -20.43
C VAL A 161 2.93 -3.16 -18.94
N CYS A 162 3.92 -3.85 -18.38
CA CYS A 162 4.02 -4.03 -16.94
C CYS A 162 5.47 -3.97 -16.45
N ILE A 163 5.61 -3.59 -15.19
CA ILE A 163 6.84 -3.70 -14.39
C ILE A 163 6.56 -4.75 -13.32
N ILE A 164 7.44 -5.71 -13.14
CA ILE A 164 7.24 -6.83 -12.22
C ILE A 164 8.14 -6.71 -11.00
N GLY A 165 7.64 -7.16 -9.85
CA GLY A 165 8.42 -7.26 -8.63
C GLY A 165 9.45 -8.39 -8.67
N ALA A 166 10.44 -8.32 -7.77
CA ALA A 166 11.58 -9.24 -7.75
C ALA A 166 11.17 -10.71 -7.53
N ASN A 167 10.15 -10.98 -6.71
CA ASN A 167 9.69 -12.34 -6.44
C ASN A 167 9.02 -12.96 -7.68
N ILE A 168 8.27 -12.16 -8.47
CA ILE A 168 7.65 -12.60 -9.71
C ILE A 168 8.74 -12.96 -10.74
N ARG A 169 9.78 -12.13 -10.85
CA ARG A 169 10.96 -12.45 -11.67
C ARG A 169 11.58 -13.77 -11.25
N ALA A 170 11.87 -13.94 -9.97
CA ALA A 170 12.50 -15.16 -9.45
C ALA A 170 11.67 -16.42 -9.72
N LYS A 171 10.34 -16.30 -9.67
CA LYS A 171 9.41 -17.42 -9.83
C LYS A 171 9.20 -17.83 -11.27
N PHE A 172 9.01 -16.87 -12.18
CA PHE A 172 8.64 -17.13 -13.56
C PHE A 172 9.79 -17.00 -14.57
N PHE A 173 10.79 -16.20 -14.25
CA PHE A 173 11.88 -15.82 -15.15
C PHE A 173 13.26 -16.11 -14.56
N SER A 174 13.40 -17.21 -13.77
CA SER A 174 14.68 -17.56 -13.13
C SER A 174 15.80 -17.88 -14.12
N GLN A 175 15.47 -18.37 -15.33
CA GLN A 175 16.43 -18.80 -16.34
C GLN A 175 16.38 -17.98 -17.64
N VAL A 176 15.42 -17.08 -17.77
CA VAL A 176 15.16 -16.30 -18.99
C VAL A 176 15.09 -14.82 -18.63
N ASP A 177 15.59 -13.96 -19.54
CA ASP A 177 15.42 -12.52 -19.39
C ASP A 177 13.93 -12.17 -19.47
N PRO A 178 13.36 -11.52 -18.41
CA PRO A 178 11.95 -11.15 -18.38
C PRO A 178 11.62 -9.99 -19.34
N ILE A 179 12.60 -9.13 -19.69
CA ILE A 179 12.34 -7.95 -20.51
C ILE A 179 11.89 -8.33 -21.91
N GLY A 180 10.76 -7.76 -22.34
CA GLY A 180 10.16 -8.05 -23.64
C GLY A 180 9.26 -9.30 -23.68
N GLN A 181 9.28 -10.13 -22.63
CA GLN A 181 8.40 -11.30 -22.52
C GLN A 181 6.96 -10.87 -22.19
N TYR A 182 6.03 -11.77 -22.48
CA TYR A 182 4.62 -11.56 -22.18
C TYR A 182 4.18 -12.39 -20.97
N LEU A 183 3.43 -11.76 -20.09
CA LEU A 183 2.86 -12.35 -18.90
C LEU A 183 1.34 -12.25 -19.00
N LYS A 184 0.63 -13.37 -18.82
CA LYS A 184 -0.83 -13.37 -18.80
C LYS A 184 -1.29 -13.11 -17.36
N PHE A 185 -1.92 -11.95 -17.15
CA PHE A 185 -2.56 -11.62 -15.89
C PHE A 185 -4.08 -11.58 -16.10
N ASP A 186 -4.78 -12.52 -15.46
CA ASP A 186 -6.20 -12.80 -15.74
C ASP A 186 -6.44 -13.07 -17.24
N ASN A 187 -7.16 -12.21 -17.93
CA ASN A 187 -7.46 -12.34 -19.36
C ASN A 187 -6.61 -11.45 -20.29
N VAL A 188 -5.70 -10.67 -19.75
CA VAL A 188 -4.90 -9.69 -20.49
C VAL A 188 -3.44 -10.11 -20.56
N TRP A 189 -2.84 -10.00 -21.75
CA TRP A 189 -1.41 -10.18 -21.96
C TRP A 189 -0.70 -8.85 -21.73
N LEU A 190 0.27 -8.84 -20.83
CA LEU A 190 1.09 -7.70 -20.47
C LEU A 190 2.53 -7.95 -20.92
N LYS A 191 3.14 -7.00 -21.62
CA LYS A 191 4.55 -7.05 -21.98
C LYS A 191 5.40 -6.51 -20.84
N VAL A 192 6.36 -7.31 -20.37
CA VAL A 192 7.29 -6.88 -19.31
C VAL A 192 8.30 -5.90 -19.87
N ILE A 193 8.39 -4.71 -19.30
CA ILE A 193 9.34 -3.65 -19.70
C ILE A 193 10.34 -3.31 -18.61
N GLY A 194 10.08 -3.70 -17.35
CA GLY A 194 10.96 -3.44 -16.23
C GLY A 194 10.80 -4.45 -15.11
N VAL A 195 11.83 -4.55 -14.28
CA VAL A 195 11.87 -5.38 -13.08
C VAL A 195 12.35 -4.52 -11.92
N LEU A 196 11.60 -4.48 -10.83
CA LEU A 196 12.01 -3.77 -9.62
C LEU A 196 13.15 -4.49 -8.92
N GLU A 197 13.98 -3.72 -8.25
CA GLU A 197 14.96 -4.25 -7.32
C GLU A 197 14.27 -4.90 -6.12
N LYS A 198 14.91 -5.93 -5.54
CA LYS A 198 14.37 -6.60 -4.36
C LYS A 198 14.40 -5.67 -3.15
N THR A 199 13.24 -5.33 -2.66
CA THR A 199 13.06 -4.51 -1.46
C THR A 199 12.90 -5.44 -0.25
N ASN A 200 13.77 -5.28 0.77
CA ASN A 200 13.73 -6.10 2.00
C ASN A 200 12.76 -5.52 3.06
N VAL A 201 11.74 -4.80 2.64
CA VAL A 201 10.75 -4.25 3.56
C VAL A 201 9.76 -5.32 3.93
N SER A 202 9.94 -5.91 5.11
CA SER A 202 8.95 -6.78 5.75
C SER A 202 8.18 -5.92 6.75
N LEU A 203 7.13 -5.28 6.31
CA LEU A 203 6.24 -4.50 7.16
C LEU A 203 5.21 -5.42 7.81
N THR A 204 5.70 -6.34 8.66
CA THR A 204 4.88 -7.24 9.50
C THR A 204 4.11 -6.46 10.57
N GLY A 205 3.19 -5.66 10.22
CA GLY A 205 2.37 -4.86 11.14
C GLY A 205 1.46 -3.88 10.41
N PHE A 206 1.70 -3.68 9.13
CA PHE A 206 0.90 -2.80 8.27
C PHE A 206 0.15 -3.54 7.16
N GLU A 207 0.18 -4.89 7.15
CA GLU A 207 -0.54 -5.71 6.16
C GLU A 207 -2.06 -5.43 6.17
N GLU A 208 -2.64 -5.17 7.33
CA GLU A 208 -4.05 -4.76 7.45
C GLU A 208 -4.32 -3.36 6.87
N GLN A 209 -3.30 -2.52 6.73
CA GLN A 209 -3.42 -1.19 6.14
C GLN A 209 -3.03 -1.14 4.64
N GLY A 210 -2.90 -2.28 3.98
CA GLY A 210 -2.68 -2.36 2.53
C GLY A 210 -1.24 -2.14 2.09
N VAL A 211 -0.26 -2.20 2.98
CA VAL A 211 1.17 -2.18 2.65
C VAL A 211 1.58 -3.58 2.21
N ASN A 212 1.35 -3.89 0.95
CA ASN A 212 1.74 -5.15 0.36
C ASN A 212 3.24 -5.22 0.10
N VAL A 213 3.75 -6.43 0.13
CA VAL A 213 5.13 -6.75 -0.24
C VAL A 213 5.34 -6.36 -1.70
N TYR A 214 5.98 -5.23 -1.96
CA TYR A 214 6.20 -4.67 -3.31
C TYR A 214 6.82 -5.68 -4.28
N ASN A 215 7.51 -6.68 -3.76
CA ASN A 215 8.18 -7.72 -4.53
C ASN A 215 7.22 -8.70 -5.23
N ASP A 216 5.98 -8.85 -4.74
CA ASP A 216 4.98 -9.77 -5.29
C ASP A 216 3.95 -9.08 -6.19
N ASN A 217 4.12 -7.79 -6.44
CA ASN A 217 3.20 -6.99 -7.24
C ASN A 217 3.60 -6.94 -8.71
N VAL A 218 2.60 -6.76 -9.57
CA VAL A 218 2.74 -6.37 -10.98
C VAL A 218 2.19 -4.96 -11.12
N TYR A 219 2.99 -4.06 -11.67
CA TYR A 219 2.62 -2.66 -11.88
C TYR A 219 2.27 -2.41 -13.32
N ILE A 220 1.19 -1.69 -13.57
CA ILE A 220 0.74 -1.29 -14.91
C ILE A 220 0.33 0.18 -14.92
N PRO A 221 0.30 0.85 -16.07
CA PRO A 221 -0.23 2.20 -16.15
C PRO A 221 -1.67 2.27 -15.67
N ILE A 222 -2.02 3.31 -14.93
CA ILE A 222 -3.37 3.48 -14.35
C ILE A 222 -4.48 3.42 -15.41
N LYS A 223 -4.26 4.00 -16.61
CA LYS A 223 -5.24 3.95 -17.70
C LYS A 223 -5.40 2.54 -18.26
N THR A 224 -4.31 1.73 -18.29
CA THR A 224 -4.41 0.31 -18.67
C THR A 224 -5.31 -0.45 -17.70
N MET A 225 -5.17 -0.19 -16.40
CA MET A 225 -6.03 -0.79 -15.37
C MET A 225 -7.50 -0.46 -15.61
N LEU A 226 -7.82 0.82 -15.79
CA LEU A 226 -9.20 1.30 -15.99
C LEU A 226 -9.81 0.80 -17.30
N MET A 227 -9.02 0.68 -18.37
CA MET A 227 -9.53 0.29 -19.69
C MET A 227 -9.68 -1.22 -19.85
N ARG A 228 -8.81 -2.03 -19.22
CA ARG A 228 -8.68 -3.46 -19.51
C ARG A 228 -9.17 -4.39 -18.41
N TYR A 229 -9.07 -3.96 -17.15
CA TYR A 229 -9.42 -4.81 -16.01
C TYR A 229 -10.69 -4.38 -15.29
N GLN A 230 -10.82 -3.11 -14.98
CA GLN A 230 -11.96 -2.61 -14.22
C GLN A 230 -12.44 -1.28 -14.77
N ASN A 231 -13.45 -1.32 -15.60
CA ASN A 231 -14.16 -0.10 -15.97
C ASN A 231 -15.19 0.25 -14.88
N ARG A 232 -14.70 0.68 -13.71
CA ARG A 232 -15.55 1.05 -12.56
C ARG A 232 -16.51 2.21 -12.89
N ALA A 233 -16.22 3.00 -13.93
CA ALA A 233 -17.10 4.05 -14.39
C ALA A 233 -18.42 3.52 -15.03
N LEU A 234 -18.42 2.31 -15.58
CA LEU A 234 -19.60 1.70 -16.23
C LEU A 234 -20.48 0.87 -15.27
N VAL A 235 -20.00 0.53 -14.08
CA VAL A 235 -20.74 -0.31 -13.14
C VAL A 235 -21.98 0.41 -12.59
N ASN A 236 -21.94 1.74 -12.48
CA ASN A 236 -23.04 2.53 -11.94
C ASN A 236 -24.32 2.56 -12.81
N THR A 237 -24.22 2.26 -14.11
CA THR A 237 -25.40 2.27 -15.00
C THR A 237 -26.10 0.92 -15.09
N LYS A 238 -25.40 -0.18 -14.83
CA LYS A 238 -26.00 -1.53 -14.90
C LYS A 238 -26.78 -1.92 -13.64
N LEU A 239 -26.37 -1.49 -12.47
CA LEU A 239 -27.07 -1.80 -11.22
C LEU A 239 -28.43 -1.09 -11.08
N ALA A 240 -28.59 0.08 -11.73
CA ALA A 240 -29.88 0.77 -11.77
C ALA A 240 -30.89 0.09 -12.71
N SER A 241 -30.42 -0.69 -13.68
CA SER A 241 -31.29 -1.38 -14.66
C SER A 241 -31.65 -2.81 -14.26
N GLU A 242 -30.87 -3.47 -13.40
CA GLU A 242 -31.17 -4.83 -12.95
C GLU A 242 -32.13 -4.90 -11.76
N ALA A 243 -32.37 -3.79 -11.07
CA ALA A 243 -33.32 -3.74 -9.95
C ALA A 243 -34.81 -3.76 -10.40
N THR A 244 -35.08 -3.77 -11.69
CA THR A 244 -36.47 -3.72 -12.23
C THR A 244 -36.74 -4.87 -13.20
N SER A 245 -36.35 -6.11 -12.88
CA SER A 245 -36.94 -7.27 -13.56
C SER A 245 -38.21 -7.69 -12.81
N ILE A 246 -39.33 -7.14 -13.21
CA ILE A 246 -40.64 -7.63 -12.76
C ILE A 246 -40.88 -8.94 -13.50
N GLN A 247 -40.67 -10.07 -12.83
CA GLN A 247 -41.14 -11.34 -13.31
C GLN A 247 -42.63 -11.44 -13.01
N VAL A 248 -43.43 -11.22 -14.04
CA VAL A 248 -44.87 -11.52 -14.00
C VAL A 248 -45.05 -13.00 -14.24
N PHE A 249 -45.23 -13.78 -13.19
CA PHE A 249 -45.66 -15.18 -13.31
C PHE A 249 -47.19 -15.17 -13.56
N GLY A 250 -47.56 -15.40 -14.79
CA GLY A 250 -48.96 -15.57 -15.19
C GLY A 250 -49.46 -16.96 -14.75
N GLY A 251 -50.14 -17.01 -13.62
CA GLY A 251 -51.00 -18.12 -13.21
C GLY A 251 -52.45 -17.67 -13.27
N GLY A 252 -53.27 -18.34 -14.11
CA GLY A 252 -54.65 -18.01 -14.31
C GLY A 252 -55.48 -18.16 -13.03
N GLY A 253 -56.08 -17.04 -12.60
CA GLY A 253 -57.01 -17.00 -11.46
C GLY A 253 -57.29 -15.56 -11.12
N MET A 254 -58.56 -15.22 -11.00
CA MET A 254 -59.22 -13.92 -10.94
C MET A 254 -58.90 -13.05 -9.71
N HIS A 255 -57.69 -13.10 -9.16
CA HIS A 255 -57.19 -12.16 -8.15
C HIS A 255 -55.64 -12.22 -8.20
N GLY A 256 -55.06 -11.44 -9.06
CA GLY A 256 -53.62 -11.31 -9.20
C GLY A 256 -52.99 -10.66 -7.96
N ARG A 257 -52.37 -11.47 -7.12
CA ARG A 257 -51.49 -10.97 -6.05
C ARG A 257 -50.09 -10.83 -6.60
N VAL A 258 -49.65 -9.59 -6.79
CA VAL A 258 -48.26 -9.31 -7.15
C VAL A 258 -47.40 -9.65 -5.92
N VAL A 259 -46.72 -10.80 -5.96
CA VAL A 259 -45.70 -11.13 -4.97
C VAL A 259 -44.36 -10.64 -5.53
N VAL A 260 -43.89 -9.52 -5.02
CA VAL A 260 -42.52 -9.09 -5.25
C VAL A 260 -41.61 -9.99 -4.41
N SER A 261 -41.16 -11.10 -4.96
CA SER A 261 -40.10 -11.89 -4.36
C SER A 261 -38.75 -11.25 -4.74
N SER A 262 -38.18 -10.49 -3.81
CA SER A 262 -36.77 -10.19 -3.87
C SER A 262 -36.02 -11.49 -3.61
N SER A 263 -35.62 -12.20 -4.67
CA SER A 263 -34.63 -13.26 -4.56
C SER A 263 -33.30 -12.59 -4.22
N SER A 264 -32.99 -12.54 -2.94
CA SER A 264 -31.63 -12.34 -2.47
C SER A 264 -30.79 -13.53 -2.94
N ALA A 265 -30.31 -13.44 -4.17
CA ALA A 265 -29.17 -14.25 -4.59
C ALA A 265 -28.04 -13.86 -3.63
N SER A 266 -27.67 -14.80 -2.78
CA SER A 266 -26.46 -14.75 -1.94
C SER A 266 -25.24 -14.68 -2.87
N THR A 267 -24.99 -13.49 -3.39
CA THR A 267 -23.74 -13.14 -4.03
C THR A 267 -22.77 -12.87 -2.89
N SER A 268 -21.76 -13.71 -2.80
CA SER A 268 -20.55 -13.46 -2.02
C SER A 268 -20.27 -11.97 -1.93
N ASN A 269 -20.02 -11.48 -0.70
CA ASN A 269 -19.64 -10.10 -0.37
C ASN A 269 -18.36 -9.69 -1.12
N ALA A 270 -18.46 -9.48 -2.43
CA ALA A 270 -17.56 -8.62 -3.15
C ALA A 270 -18.05 -7.21 -2.87
N GLU A 271 -17.42 -6.52 -1.94
CA GLU A 271 -17.63 -5.09 -1.69
C GLU A 271 -17.59 -4.39 -3.03
N THR A 272 -18.76 -3.91 -3.48
CA THR A 272 -18.88 -3.16 -4.73
C THR A 272 -18.27 -1.79 -4.49
N ASN A 273 -16.96 -1.70 -4.67
CA ASN A 273 -16.25 -0.45 -4.56
C ASN A 273 -16.60 0.43 -5.77
N TYR A 274 -17.46 1.41 -5.55
CA TYR A 274 -17.89 2.38 -6.55
C TYR A 274 -16.83 3.43 -6.88
N ASN A 275 -15.72 3.44 -6.16
CA ASN A 275 -14.63 4.38 -6.37
C ASN A 275 -13.84 4.01 -7.63
N GLN A 276 -13.54 4.99 -8.46
CA GLN A 276 -12.67 4.78 -9.62
C GLN A 276 -11.23 4.45 -9.19
N LEU A 277 -10.77 5.07 -8.09
CA LEU A 277 -9.46 4.88 -7.49
C LEU A 277 -9.62 4.31 -6.09
N ASP A 278 -8.71 3.44 -5.67
CA ASP A 278 -8.67 2.93 -4.29
C ASP A 278 -8.04 3.95 -3.36
N LYS A 279 -6.98 4.62 -3.82
CA LYS A 279 -6.32 5.69 -3.07
C LYS A 279 -5.54 6.63 -3.98
N ILE A 280 -5.24 7.81 -3.47
CA ILE A 280 -4.35 8.79 -4.09
C ILE A 280 -3.23 9.07 -3.10
N VAL A 281 -2.00 8.95 -3.56
CA VAL A 281 -0.80 9.26 -2.78
C VAL A 281 -0.23 10.58 -3.26
N VAL A 282 -0.07 11.52 -2.35
CA VAL A 282 0.42 12.88 -2.63
C VAL A 282 1.68 13.12 -1.82
N GLN A 283 2.77 13.47 -2.48
CA GLN A 283 4.01 13.89 -1.82
C GLN A 283 4.11 15.40 -1.77
N VAL A 284 4.36 15.91 -0.58
CA VAL A 284 4.59 17.34 -0.34
C VAL A 284 6.09 17.64 -0.40
N SER A 285 6.46 18.83 -0.87
CA SER A 285 7.86 19.24 -1.02
C SER A 285 8.61 19.28 0.31
N GLU A 286 7.96 19.74 1.37
CA GLU A 286 8.57 19.96 2.70
C GLU A 286 7.67 19.36 3.79
N THR A 287 8.30 18.78 4.82
CA THR A 287 7.58 18.17 5.95
C THR A 287 6.73 19.17 6.72
N GLU A 288 7.18 20.42 6.81
CA GLU A 288 6.46 21.49 7.50
C GLU A 288 5.12 21.85 6.82
N GLN A 289 5.03 21.60 5.52
CA GLN A 289 3.82 21.87 4.72
C GLN A 289 2.81 20.71 4.76
N LEU A 290 3.11 19.59 5.43
CA LEU A 290 2.19 18.44 5.51
C LEU A 290 0.85 18.82 6.12
N THR A 291 0.85 19.40 7.31
CA THR A 291 -0.38 19.75 8.05
C THR A 291 -1.24 20.74 7.28
N PRO A 292 -0.71 21.91 6.83
CA PRO A 292 -1.52 22.86 6.07
C PRO A 292 -2.00 22.28 4.73
N THR A 293 -1.19 21.48 4.04
CA THR A 293 -1.61 20.82 2.78
C THR A 293 -2.70 19.80 3.02
N THR A 294 -2.63 19.02 4.10
CA THR A 294 -3.68 18.06 4.46
C THR A 294 -5.02 18.75 4.72
N GLU A 295 -5.02 19.89 5.39
CA GLU A 295 -6.25 20.68 5.59
C GLU A 295 -6.84 21.20 4.28
N VAL A 296 -5.99 21.72 3.39
CA VAL A 296 -6.42 22.21 2.07
C VAL A 296 -6.99 21.06 1.24
N LEU A 297 -6.31 19.92 1.21
CA LEU A 297 -6.76 18.70 0.53
C LEU A 297 -8.12 18.23 1.08
N SER A 298 -8.26 18.15 2.39
CA SER A 298 -9.51 17.75 3.04
C SER A 298 -10.67 18.66 2.65
N ARG A 299 -10.49 19.98 2.75
CA ARG A 299 -11.52 20.97 2.35
C ARG A 299 -11.84 20.89 0.86
N MET A 300 -10.84 20.68 0.00
CA MET A 300 -11.01 20.52 -1.44
C MET A 300 -11.82 19.26 -1.75
N MET A 301 -11.49 18.11 -1.15
CA MET A 301 -12.21 16.87 -1.35
C MET A 301 -13.65 16.95 -0.85
N LEU A 302 -13.90 17.48 0.35
CA LEU A 302 -15.23 17.70 0.88
C LEU A 302 -16.08 18.57 -0.05
N ARG A 303 -15.53 19.62 -0.64
CA ARG A 303 -16.24 20.48 -1.59
C ARG A 303 -16.56 19.77 -2.91
N ARG A 304 -15.63 18.98 -3.45
CA ARG A 304 -15.79 18.24 -4.71
C ARG A 304 -16.76 17.08 -4.59
N HIS A 305 -16.80 16.44 -3.44
CA HIS A 305 -17.66 15.29 -3.16
C HIS A 305 -18.91 15.67 -2.35
N SER A 306 -19.29 16.96 -2.32
CA SER A 306 -20.53 17.48 -1.70
C SER A 306 -20.66 17.19 -0.21
N GLY A 307 -19.54 17.10 0.49
CA GLY A 307 -19.52 16.85 1.92
C GLY A 307 -19.92 15.42 2.32
N VAL A 308 -19.72 14.47 1.41
CA VAL A 308 -19.92 13.02 1.64
C VAL A 308 -18.60 12.36 1.97
#